data_cd169a89395f11695218b4e1c4c95c26
#
_entry.id   cd169a89395f11695218b4e1c4c95c26
#
_cell.length_a   1.000
_cell.length_b   1.000
_cell.length_c   1.000
_cell.angle_alpha   90.00
_cell.angle_beta   90.00
_cell.angle_gamma   90.00
#
_symmetry.space_group_name_H-M   'P 1'
#
loop_
_entity.id
_entity.type
_entity.pdbx_description
1 polymer ?
#
loop_
_entity_poly.entity_id
_entity_poly.type
_entity_poly.pdbx_seq_one_letter_code
_entity_poly.pdbx_strand_id
1 'polypeptide(L)'
;MATYVLMLTLNGEGRESMLADPDSLLRAQNVIEIPGVACLGLYGVLGRFDFVTILEAPDNDAAARFSLELGVRAGAHIETLPAVPIGHFPAHHFETFEWAEEAGDGDTAGSRG
;
A
#
# COMPACT_ATOMS: atom_id res chain seq x y z
N MET A 1 1.17 6.38 14.47
CA MET A 1 1.37 6.32 13.01
C MET A 1 0.11 5.85 12.33
N ALA A 2 -0.21 6.43 11.25
CA ALA A 2 -1.38 6.05 10.49
C ALA A 2 -0.97 5.27 9.26
N THR A 3 -1.86 4.43 8.78
CA THR A 3 -1.63 3.60 7.60
C THR A 3 -2.40 4.18 6.43
N TYR A 4 -1.78 4.16 5.27
CA TYR A 4 -2.39 4.65 4.04
C TYR A 4 -2.18 3.64 2.94
N VAL A 5 -3.17 3.54 2.05
CA VAL A 5 -3.06 2.70 0.86
C VAL A 5 -3.02 3.64 -0.33
N LEU A 6 -1.95 3.55 -1.10
CA LEU A 6 -1.78 4.36 -2.29
C LEU A 6 -2.05 3.49 -3.50
N MET A 7 -3.03 3.92 -4.31
CA MET A 7 -3.41 3.19 -5.52
C MET A 7 -2.86 3.96 -6.71
N LEU A 8 -1.97 3.35 -7.45
CA LEU A 8 -1.22 4.04 -8.50
C LEU A 8 -1.70 3.62 -9.89
N THR A 9 -1.89 4.61 -10.75
CA THR A 9 -2.14 4.38 -12.17
C THR A 9 -1.04 5.10 -12.94
N LEU A 10 -0.23 4.36 -13.68
CA LEU A 10 0.89 4.96 -14.42
C LEU A 10 0.37 5.73 -15.61
N ASN A 11 0.99 6.89 -15.89
CA ASN A 11 0.74 7.58 -17.14
C ASN A 11 1.67 6.99 -18.24
N GLY A 12 1.68 7.60 -19.42
CA GLY A 12 2.49 7.08 -20.52
C GLY A 12 3.98 7.04 -20.19
N GLU A 13 4.47 8.11 -19.57
CA GLU A 13 5.88 8.17 -19.16
C GLU A 13 6.20 7.12 -18.12
N GLY A 14 5.32 6.94 -17.15
CA GLY A 14 5.53 5.94 -16.11
C GLY A 14 5.56 4.52 -16.66
N ARG A 15 4.70 4.25 -17.63
CA ARG A 15 4.71 2.94 -18.28
C ARG A 15 6.01 2.72 -19.04
N GLU A 16 6.47 3.73 -19.76
CA GLU A 16 7.74 3.61 -20.49
C GLU A 16 8.90 3.37 -19.55
N SER A 17 8.92 4.08 -18.43
CA SER A 17 9.96 3.90 -17.44
C SER A 17 9.99 2.48 -16.89
N MET A 18 8.81 1.93 -16.61
CA MET A 18 8.73 0.57 -16.08
C MET A 18 9.14 -0.47 -17.11
N LEU A 19 8.80 -0.25 -18.37
CA LEU A 19 9.22 -1.18 -19.42
C LEU A 19 10.72 -1.14 -19.62
N ALA A 20 11.33 0.05 -19.52
CA ALA A 20 12.77 0.20 -19.69
C ALA A 20 13.52 -0.33 -18.47
N ASP A 21 12.94 -0.17 -17.29
CA ASP A 21 13.60 -0.56 -16.05
C ASP A 21 12.54 -0.97 -15.02
N PRO A 22 12.34 -2.27 -14.83
CA PRO A 22 11.31 -2.75 -13.91
C PRO A 22 11.46 -2.28 -12.47
N ASP A 23 12.66 -1.83 -12.09
CA ASP A 23 12.88 -1.35 -10.73
C ASP A 23 12.66 0.15 -10.58
N SER A 24 12.25 0.83 -11.64
CA SER A 24 12.17 2.30 -11.62
C SER A 24 11.18 2.82 -10.58
N LEU A 25 10.05 2.16 -10.42
CA LEU A 25 9.05 2.59 -9.45
C LEU A 25 9.56 2.39 -8.03
N LEU A 26 10.18 1.26 -7.77
CA LEU A 26 10.74 0.99 -6.45
C LEU A 26 11.82 2.01 -6.10
N ARG A 27 12.64 2.36 -7.06
CA ARG A 27 13.66 3.37 -6.85
C ARG A 27 13.06 4.74 -6.60
N ALA A 28 12.03 5.10 -7.36
CA ALA A 28 11.35 6.37 -7.17
C ALA A 28 10.78 6.45 -5.76
N GLN A 29 10.20 5.37 -5.29
CA GLN A 29 9.63 5.31 -3.95
C GLN A 29 10.72 5.43 -2.88
N ASN A 30 11.85 4.78 -3.09
CA ASN A 30 12.89 4.70 -2.08
C ASN A 30 13.72 5.98 -1.93
N VAL A 31 13.71 6.88 -2.92
CA VAL A 31 14.46 8.12 -2.80
C VAL A 31 13.69 9.22 -2.09
N ILE A 32 12.41 9.02 -1.85
CA ILE A 32 11.61 10.03 -1.17
C ILE A 32 11.83 9.90 0.33
N GLU A 33 12.33 10.97 0.93
CA GLU A 33 12.60 10.97 2.37
C GLU A 33 11.75 12.03 3.03
N ILE A 34 10.78 11.60 3.79
CA ILE A 34 9.92 12.48 4.57
C ILE A 34 9.93 11.93 5.99
N PRO A 35 10.21 12.76 7.00
CA PRO A 35 10.32 12.26 8.37
C PRO A 35 9.06 11.52 8.80
N GLY A 36 9.26 10.34 9.36
CA GLY A 36 8.18 9.55 9.89
C GLY A 36 7.41 8.73 8.86
N VAL A 37 7.79 8.81 7.59
CA VAL A 37 7.09 8.07 6.53
C VAL A 37 7.89 6.82 6.19
N ALA A 38 7.19 5.69 6.11
CA ALA A 38 7.80 4.42 5.76
C ALA A 38 6.90 3.66 4.78
N CYS A 39 7.52 3.11 3.74
CA CYS A 39 6.80 2.25 2.80
C CYS A 39 6.90 0.81 3.29
N LEU A 40 5.78 0.17 3.47
CA LEU A 40 5.73 -1.18 3.99
C LEU A 40 5.63 -2.24 2.92
N GLY A 41 5.23 -1.87 1.72
CA GLY A 41 5.13 -2.83 0.63
C GLY A 41 4.71 -2.16 -0.66
N LEU A 42 5.12 -2.76 -1.77
CA LEU A 42 4.75 -2.32 -3.10
C LEU A 42 4.29 -3.55 -3.87
N TYR A 43 3.09 -3.51 -4.40
CA TYR A 43 2.49 -4.64 -5.08
C TYR A 43 2.01 -4.24 -6.46
N GLY A 44 2.31 -5.07 -7.46
CA GLY A 44 1.69 -4.93 -8.76
C GLY A 44 0.32 -5.59 -8.72
N VAL A 45 -0.68 -4.95 -9.30
CA VAL A 45 -2.03 -5.49 -9.29
C VAL A 45 -2.59 -5.48 -10.71
N LEU A 46 -3.59 -6.27 -10.91
CA LEU A 46 -4.30 -6.33 -12.19
C LEU A 46 -5.65 -5.69 -11.99
N GLY A 47 -6.14 -5.01 -13.04
CA GLY A 47 -7.42 -4.33 -13.00
C GLY A 47 -7.25 -2.86 -13.24
N ARG A 48 -8.00 -2.06 -12.50
CA ARG A 48 -8.08 -0.64 -12.76
C ARG A 48 -6.86 0.13 -12.31
N PHE A 49 -6.12 -0.38 -11.32
CA PHE A 49 -4.90 0.23 -10.85
C PHE A 49 -3.73 -0.64 -11.27
N ASP A 50 -2.54 -0.04 -11.35
CA ASP A 50 -1.34 -0.75 -11.75
C ASP A 50 -0.53 -1.23 -10.56
N PHE A 51 -0.47 -0.41 -9.51
CA PHE A 51 0.32 -0.75 -8.32
C PHE A 51 -0.36 -0.25 -7.07
N VAL A 52 -0.02 -0.88 -5.95
CA VAL A 52 -0.50 -0.48 -4.62
C VAL A 52 0.69 -0.39 -3.70
N THR A 53 0.81 0.72 -2.98
CA THR A 53 1.83 0.90 -1.94
C THR A 53 1.14 1.03 -0.59
N ILE A 54 1.66 0.32 0.40
CA ILE A 54 1.20 0.47 1.77
C ILE A 54 2.19 1.38 2.47
N LEU A 55 1.68 2.43 3.09
CA LEU A 55 2.49 3.48 3.66
C LEU A 55 2.12 3.71 5.12
N GLU A 56 3.11 3.97 5.95
CA GLU A 56 2.87 4.53 7.28
C GLU A 56 3.37 5.95 7.29
N ALA A 57 2.60 6.84 7.89
CA ALA A 57 2.95 8.25 7.97
C ALA A 57 2.41 8.83 9.27
N PRO A 58 3.04 9.90 9.78
CA PRO A 58 2.56 10.50 11.04
C PRO A 58 1.21 11.16 10.90
N ASP A 59 0.89 11.68 9.73
CA ASP A 59 -0.38 12.38 9.53
C ASP A 59 -0.71 12.46 8.04
N ASN A 60 -1.88 13.00 7.75
CA ASN A 60 -2.34 13.11 6.36
C ASN A 60 -1.44 14.01 5.53
N ASP A 61 -0.89 15.05 6.12
CA ASP A 61 -0.02 15.96 5.39
C ASP A 61 1.21 15.25 4.86
N ALA A 62 1.84 14.44 5.70
CA ALA A 62 3.03 13.70 5.30
C ALA A 62 2.68 12.67 4.22
N ALA A 63 1.54 12.01 4.36
CA ALA A 63 1.10 11.04 3.35
C ALA A 63 0.82 11.72 2.02
N ALA A 64 0.16 12.87 2.03
CA ALA A 64 -0.15 13.62 0.82
C ALA A 64 1.13 14.07 0.14
N ARG A 65 2.09 14.52 0.92
CA ARG A 65 3.36 14.98 0.38
C ARG A 65 4.11 13.85 -0.29
N PHE A 66 4.14 12.69 0.36
CA PHE A 66 4.75 11.51 -0.24
C PHE A 66 4.08 11.17 -1.57
N SER A 67 2.74 11.19 -1.59
CA SER A 67 1.98 10.85 -2.79
C SER A 67 2.27 11.80 -3.94
N LEU A 68 2.34 13.10 -3.64
CA LEU A 68 2.64 14.07 -4.67
C LEU A 68 4.02 13.84 -5.26
N GLU A 69 4.98 13.63 -4.39
CA GLU A 69 6.34 13.42 -4.85
C GLU A 69 6.47 12.13 -5.64
N LEU A 70 5.86 11.08 -5.16
CA LEU A 70 5.89 9.80 -5.86
C LEU A 70 5.21 9.90 -7.22
N GLY A 71 4.08 10.59 -7.29
CA GLY A 71 3.38 10.76 -8.57
C GLY A 71 4.23 11.44 -9.61
N VAL A 72 4.98 12.47 -9.20
CA VAL A 72 5.86 13.17 -10.13
C VAL A 72 7.02 12.28 -10.54
N ARG A 73 7.66 11.63 -9.59
CA ARG A 73 8.85 10.83 -9.88
C ARG A 73 8.54 9.57 -10.67
N ALA A 74 7.41 8.97 -10.40
CA ALA A 74 7.05 7.69 -11.03
C ALA A 74 6.22 7.86 -12.29
N GLY A 75 5.69 9.05 -12.54
CA GLY A 75 4.77 9.24 -13.66
C GLY A 75 3.46 8.54 -13.39
N ALA A 76 2.84 8.85 -12.26
CA ALA A 76 1.62 8.14 -11.85
C ALA A 76 0.60 9.10 -11.27
N HIS A 77 -0.66 8.72 -11.45
CA HIS A 77 -1.75 9.31 -10.71
C HIS A 77 -1.99 8.43 -9.47
N ILE A 78 -2.13 9.04 -8.32
CA ILE A 78 -2.20 8.28 -7.07
C ILE A 78 -3.45 8.68 -6.29
N GLU A 79 -4.22 7.67 -5.88
CA GLU A 79 -5.29 7.87 -4.91
C GLU A 79 -4.73 7.44 -3.57
N THR A 80 -4.79 8.33 -2.59
CA THR A 80 -4.22 8.10 -1.27
C THR A 80 -5.36 7.91 -0.29
N LEU A 81 -5.47 6.72 0.26
CA LEU A 81 -6.60 6.34 1.10
C LEU A 81 -6.11 6.09 2.53
N PRO A 82 -6.60 6.86 3.51
CA PRO A 82 -6.35 6.49 4.89
C PRO A 82 -6.97 5.13 5.19
N ALA A 83 -6.24 4.29 5.89
CA ALA A 83 -6.69 2.95 6.17
C ALA A 83 -6.60 2.67 7.65
N VAL A 84 -7.58 1.95 8.16
CA VAL A 84 -7.62 1.58 9.57
C VAL A 84 -7.48 0.06 9.64
N PRO A 85 -6.44 -0.44 10.29
CA PRO A 85 -6.27 -1.90 10.39
C PRO A 85 -7.36 -2.48 11.28
N ILE A 86 -8.19 -3.29 10.71
CA ILE A 86 -9.32 -3.85 11.44
C ILE A 86 -8.84 -4.73 12.60
N GLY A 87 -7.74 -5.37 12.41
CA GLY A 87 -7.17 -6.23 13.44
C GLY A 87 -6.71 -5.50 14.67
N HIS A 88 -6.66 -4.18 14.64
CA HIS A 88 -6.20 -3.38 15.77
C HIS A 88 -7.32 -2.68 16.51
N PHE A 89 -8.56 -2.96 16.18
CA PHE A 89 -9.67 -2.51 17.01
C PHE A 89 -9.60 -3.27 18.33
N PRO A 90 -10.38 -2.87 19.31
CA PRO A 90 -10.33 -3.53 20.60
C PRO A 90 -10.29 -5.01 20.40
N ALA A 91 -9.30 -5.61 20.98
CA ALA A 91 -8.86 -6.88 20.52
C ALA A 91 -9.79 -8.00 20.72
N HIS A 92 -10.59 -7.92 21.68
CA HIS A 92 -11.36 -9.07 22.04
C HIS A 92 -12.23 -9.57 20.91
N HIS A 93 -12.67 -8.69 20.04
CA HIS A 93 -13.55 -9.18 19.02
C HIS A 93 -12.81 -9.91 17.93
N PHE A 94 -11.53 -9.75 17.86
CA PHE A 94 -10.83 -10.37 16.84
C PHE A 94 -10.53 -11.76 17.12
N GLU A 95 -10.52 -12.12 18.34
CA GLU A 95 -10.29 -13.43 18.70
C GLU A 95 -11.33 -14.33 18.21
N THR A 96 -12.51 -13.81 18.10
CA THR A 96 -13.57 -14.64 17.65
C THR A 96 -13.53 -14.82 16.18
N PHE A 97 -12.73 -14.00 15.54
CA PHE A 97 -12.73 -14.01 14.19
C PHE A 97 -11.86 -15.00 13.57
N GLU A 98 -11.26 -15.70 14.16
CA GLU A 98 -10.41 -16.49 13.72
C GLU A 98 -10.71 -17.49 13.02
N TRP A 99 -10.99 -17.62 12.45
CA TRP A 99 -11.33 -18.57 11.53
C TRP A 99 -10.23 -19.41 11.01
N ALA A 100 -10.57 -19.09 11.46
CA ALA A 100 -10.13 -19.38 11.40
C ALA A 100 -9.37 -19.92 11.63
N GLU A 101 -8.95 -20.21 11.79
CA GLU A 101 -8.39 -20.61 12.32
C GLU A 101 -8.62 -21.30 12.94
N GLU A 102 -9.37 -21.37 12.71
CA GLU A 102 -9.84 -21.69 13.20
C GLU A 102 -10.15 -22.22 13.06
N ALA A 103 -10.26 -22.44 12.53
CA ALA A 103 -10.57 -22.73 12.43
C ALA A 103 -10.35 -23.36 12.16
N GLY A 104 -10.03 -23.42 11.67
CA GLY A 104 -9.78 -23.84 11.55
C GLY A 104 -9.50 -24.10 11.18
N ASP A 105 -9.33 -24.57 10.95
CA ASP A 105 -9.21 -24.62 10.72
C ASP A 105 -9.03 -24.62 10.28
N GLY A 106 -8.99 -24.85 9.71
CA GLY A 106 -8.99 -24.77 9.37
C GLY A 106 -8.92 -24.58 8.75
N ASP A 107 -8.91 -24.97 8.40
CA ASP A 107 -9.04 -24.59 8.04
C ASP A 107 -9.07 -24.20 7.56
N THR A 108 -9.01 -24.53 7.19
CA THR A 108 -9.23 -23.99 6.88
C THR A 108 -9.44 -23.46 6.43
N ALA A 109 -9.41 -23.75 5.86
CA ALA A 109 -9.66 -22.97 5.65
C ALA A 109 -9.76 -22.38 5.42
N GLY A 110 -9.63 -22.37 5.02
CA GLY A 110 -9.69 -21.57 5.04
C GLY A 110 -9.57 -20.98 4.89
N SER A 111 -9.37 -20.98 4.66
CA SER A 111 -9.28 -20.26 4.79
C SER A 111 -9.04 -19.65 4.76
N ARG A 112 -8.60 -19.48 4.44
CA ARG A 112 -8.42 -18.85 4.65
C ARG A 112 -8.10 -18.08 4.52
N GLY A 113 -7.86 -18.01 4.29
CA GLY A 113 -7.49 -17.16 4.19
C GLY A 113 -7.36 -16.44 4.29
#